data_433c37f0056c5e1d3d9c1d4d60ff0c9e
#
_entry.id   433c37f0056c5e1d3d9c1d4d60ff0c9e
#
_cell.length_a   1.000
_cell.length_b   1.000
_cell.length_c   1.000
_cell.angle_alpha   90.00
_cell.angle_beta   90.00
_cell.angle_gamma   90.00
#
_symmetry.space_group_name_H-M   'P 1'
#
loop_
_entity.id
_entity.type
_entity.pdbx_description
1 polymer ?
#
loop_
_entity_poly.entity_id
_entity_poly.type
_entity_poly.pdbx_seq_one_letter_code
_entity_poly.pdbx_strand_id
1 'polypeptide(L)'
;MLSRIAESLFWIGRYIERSDGTARILDVHLQLLLEDPWIEEDVACRSLLSVMGSEAPDDHVLTRADILQILAVDRSEPASIAYSLGAARENARRAREIVSTELWECLNTTRARMPRKVATDKVHEFFGWVRERSALAVGIIESATSRDEAWQFFTLGRSIERADMTARLLATRSLTEASGPSWTTILRSCGAYEAYLRTYRGVPSARNAAEFLLLDRLFPRSILFSVRRAEMCMRDIEPRTDRSGVSDQAQRVLGQIRSELEYRPIAEILEDLDGHMDSVQAATSAASEAIRQRYFPSNAAPHWVKENS
;
A
#
# COMPACT_ATOMS: atom_id res chain seq x y z
N MET A 1 16.47 -15.68 -10.71
CA MET A 1 15.09 -15.81 -11.27
C MET A 1 14.96 -15.00 -12.55
N LEU A 2 14.01 -15.34 -13.48
CA LEU A 2 13.74 -14.52 -14.66
C LEU A 2 13.11 -13.17 -14.27
N SER A 3 13.60 -12.05 -14.86
CA SER A 3 13.13 -10.69 -14.54
C SER A 3 11.61 -10.54 -14.61
N ARG A 4 10.94 -11.10 -15.62
CA ARG A 4 9.47 -11.04 -15.76
C ARG A 4 8.71 -11.72 -14.61
N ILE A 5 9.29 -12.77 -14.01
CA ILE A 5 8.69 -13.49 -12.89
C ILE A 5 8.89 -12.69 -11.60
N ALA A 6 10.11 -12.19 -11.37
CA ALA A 6 10.44 -11.30 -10.27
C ALA A 6 9.51 -10.07 -10.27
N GLU A 7 9.36 -9.43 -11.44
CA GLU A 7 8.44 -8.31 -11.63
C GLU A 7 6.99 -8.69 -11.29
N SER A 8 6.52 -9.82 -11.81
CA SER A 8 5.15 -10.27 -11.55
C SER A 8 4.89 -10.51 -10.06
N LEU A 9 5.82 -11.15 -9.36
CA LEU A 9 5.71 -11.43 -7.92
C LEU A 9 5.74 -10.13 -7.09
N PHE A 10 6.63 -9.20 -7.42
CA PHE A 10 6.70 -7.88 -6.81
C PHE A 10 5.36 -7.14 -6.94
N TRP A 11 4.79 -7.11 -8.15
CA TRP A 11 3.51 -6.45 -8.40
C TRP A 11 2.32 -7.18 -7.78
N ILE A 12 2.32 -8.52 -7.69
CA ILE A 12 1.30 -9.25 -6.93
C ILE A 12 1.29 -8.78 -5.48
N GLY A 13 2.47 -8.68 -4.85
CA GLY A 13 2.62 -8.18 -3.49
C GLY A 13 2.06 -6.76 -3.33
N ARG A 14 2.42 -5.85 -4.24
CA ARG A 14 1.91 -4.48 -4.25
C ARG A 14 0.39 -4.43 -4.41
N TYR A 15 -0.17 -5.09 -5.41
CA TYR A 15 -1.60 -4.99 -5.71
C TYR A 15 -2.49 -5.63 -4.63
N ILE A 16 -2.08 -6.74 -4.01
CA ILE A 16 -2.81 -7.32 -2.87
C ILE A 16 -2.84 -6.33 -1.70
N GLU A 17 -1.70 -5.72 -1.36
CA GLU A 17 -1.63 -4.76 -0.26
C GLU A 17 -2.36 -3.45 -0.60
N ARG A 18 -2.30 -2.98 -1.87
CA ARG A 18 -3.04 -1.81 -2.33
C ARG A 18 -4.55 -2.01 -2.20
N SER A 19 -5.07 -3.15 -2.63
CA SER A 19 -6.51 -3.43 -2.51
C SER A 19 -6.97 -3.43 -1.05
N ASP A 20 -6.19 -4.01 -0.14
CA ASP A 20 -6.45 -3.98 1.31
C ASP A 20 -6.36 -2.55 1.88
N GLY A 21 -5.30 -1.81 1.52
CA GLY A 21 -5.10 -0.43 1.97
C GLY A 21 -6.19 0.52 1.48
N THR A 22 -6.54 0.46 0.19
CA THR A 22 -7.63 1.27 -0.37
C THR A 22 -8.96 0.97 0.33
N ALA A 23 -9.28 -0.31 0.59
CA ALA A 23 -10.49 -0.68 1.34
C ALA A 23 -10.50 -0.07 2.75
N ARG A 24 -9.35 -0.01 3.43
CA ARG A 24 -9.22 0.59 4.77
C ARG A 24 -9.37 2.11 4.74
N ILE A 25 -8.76 2.78 3.78
CA ILE A 25 -8.84 4.23 3.61
C ILE A 25 -10.28 4.64 3.29
N LEU A 26 -10.95 3.92 2.38
CA LEU A 26 -12.36 4.15 2.06
C LEU A 26 -13.27 3.94 3.27
N ASP A 27 -13.02 2.90 4.07
CA ASP A 27 -13.79 2.60 5.28
C ASP A 27 -13.69 3.75 6.29
N VAL A 28 -12.48 4.28 6.53
CA VAL A 28 -12.23 5.46 7.38
C VAL A 28 -12.93 6.70 6.85
N HIS A 29 -12.80 6.95 5.55
CA HIS A 29 -13.39 8.14 4.92
C HIS A 29 -14.93 8.14 5.01
N LEU A 30 -15.56 7.00 4.70
CA LEU A 30 -17.01 6.90 4.81
C LEU A 30 -17.50 7.00 6.26
N GLN A 31 -16.73 6.47 7.21
CA GLN A 31 -17.03 6.62 8.63
C GLN A 31 -16.94 8.09 9.07
N LEU A 32 -15.91 8.83 8.60
CA LEU A 32 -15.77 10.25 8.86
C LEU A 32 -16.98 11.06 8.39
N LEU A 33 -17.44 10.83 7.15
CA LEU A 33 -18.61 11.50 6.60
C LEU A 33 -19.93 11.17 7.34
N LEU A 34 -19.96 10.07 8.09
CA LEU A 34 -21.10 9.72 8.94
C LEU A 34 -21.00 10.34 10.34
N GLU A 35 -19.80 10.47 10.88
CA GLU A 35 -19.55 11.00 12.23
C GLU A 35 -19.60 12.52 12.29
N ASP A 36 -19.24 13.21 11.21
CA ASP A 36 -19.17 14.67 11.17
C ASP A 36 -20.07 15.27 10.06
N PRO A 37 -21.29 15.68 10.40
CA PRO A 37 -22.24 16.27 9.43
C PRO A 37 -21.85 17.68 8.96
N TRP A 38 -20.81 18.29 9.52
CA TRP A 38 -20.33 19.61 9.12
C TRP A 38 -19.27 19.56 8.02
N ILE A 39 -18.77 18.38 7.71
CA ILE A 39 -17.83 18.20 6.61
C ILE A 39 -18.57 18.32 5.28
N GLU A 40 -18.07 19.23 4.43
CA GLU A 40 -18.56 19.33 3.06
C GLU A 40 -18.13 18.10 2.24
N GLU A 41 -19.08 17.30 1.78
CA GLU A 41 -18.85 15.99 1.15
C GLU A 41 -17.94 16.10 -0.09
N ASP A 42 -18.13 17.13 -0.94
CA ASP A 42 -17.29 17.35 -2.13
C ASP A 42 -15.82 17.60 -1.76
N VAL A 43 -15.58 18.47 -0.80
CA VAL A 43 -14.23 18.81 -0.34
C VAL A 43 -13.53 17.59 0.22
N ALA A 44 -14.21 16.81 1.06
CA ALA A 44 -13.67 15.57 1.61
C ALA A 44 -13.38 14.52 0.52
N CYS A 45 -14.27 14.40 -0.47
CA CYS A 45 -14.09 13.48 -1.60
C CYS A 45 -12.89 13.87 -2.48
N ARG A 46 -12.73 15.17 -2.79
CA ARG A 46 -11.56 15.68 -3.55
C ARG A 46 -10.26 15.46 -2.79
N SER A 47 -10.25 15.76 -1.51
CA SER A 47 -9.09 15.50 -0.64
C SER A 47 -8.70 14.02 -0.64
N LEU A 48 -9.67 13.12 -0.55
CA LEU A 48 -9.40 11.69 -0.60
C LEU A 48 -8.80 11.26 -1.94
N LEU A 49 -9.33 11.72 -3.08
CA LEU A 49 -8.77 11.43 -4.39
C LEU A 49 -7.32 11.93 -4.49
N SER A 50 -7.04 13.14 -4.02
CA SER A 50 -5.68 13.70 -3.97
C SER A 50 -4.73 12.80 -3.16
N VAL A 51 -5.12 12.38 -1.95
CA VAL A 51 -4.34 11.44 -1.13
C VAL A 51 -4.08 10.12 -1.85
N MET A 52 -5.07 9.64 -2.60
CA MET A 52 -4.95 8.40 -3.37
C MET A 52 -4.14 8.56 -4.66
N GLY A 53 -3.81 9.79 -5.05
CA GLY A 53 -3.12 10.11 -6.30
C GLY A 53 -4.00 9.95 -7.54
N SER A 54 -5.32 10.09 -7.38
CA SER A 54 -6.31 10.05 -8.45
C SER A 54 -6.77 11.46 -8.78
N GLU A 55 -7.00 11.73 -10.07
CA GLU A 55 -7.52 13.02 -10.51
C GLU A 55 -9.02 13.13 -10.19
N ALA A 56 -9.41 14.26 -9.61
CA ALA A 56 -10.81 14.55 -9.37
C ALA A 56 -11.44 15.12 -10.64
N PRO A 57 -12.64 14.65 -11.07
CA PRO A 57 -13.38 15.30 -12.15
C PRO A 57 -13.72 16.76 -11.80
N ASP A 58 -13.52 17.67 -12.78
CA ASP A 58 -13.74 19.11 -12.59
C ASP A 58 -15.22 19.51 -12.70
N ASP A 59 -16.04 18.69 -13.36
CA ASP A 59 -17.32 19.10 -13.92
C ASP A 59 -18.53 18.93 -12.98
N HIS A 60 -18.38 18.33 -11.78
CA HIS A 60 -19.49 18.13 -10.87
C HIS A 60 -19.07 18.02 -9.40
N VAL A 61 -20.05 18.23 -8.50
CA VAL A 61 -19.89 18.00 -7.06
C VAL A 61 -19.75 16.51 -6.78
N LEU A 62 -18.67 16.12 -6.14
CA LEU A 62 -18.37 14.73 -5.83
C LEU A 62 -19.16 14.25 -4.61
N THR A 63 -19.62 13.03 -4.71
CA THR A 63 -20.37 12.33 -3.65
C THR A 63 -19.66 11.05 -3.22
N ARG A 64 -20.07 10.46 -2.09
CA ARG A 64 -19.65 9.11 -1.67
C ARG A 64 -19.85 8.05 -2.75
N ALA A 65 -20.90 8.18 -3.56
CA ALA A 65 -21.16 7.24 -4.64
C ALA A 65 -20.10 7.33 -5.74
N ASP A 66 -19.63 8.55 -6.07
CA ASP A 66 -18.56 8.77 -7.04
C ASP A 66 -17.23 8.21 -6.53
N ILE A 67 -16.90 8.42 -5.27
CA ILE A 67 -15.69 7.85 -4.66
C ILE A 67 -15.74 6.31 -4.68
N LEU A 68 -16.87 5.71 -4.36
CA LEU A 68 -17.03 4.26 -4.46
C LEU A 68 -16.92 3.77 -5.91
N GLN A 69 -17.44 4.53 -6.87
CA GLN A 69 -17.29 4.20 -8.28
C GLN A 69 -15.80 4.26 -8.69
N ILE A 70 -15.09 5.33 -8.38
CA ILE A 70 -13.70 5.55 -8.77
C ILE A 70 -12.76 4.58 -8.05
N LEU A 71 -12.76 4.60 -6.71
CA LEU A 71 -11.74 3.89 -5.93
C LEU A 71 -12.10 2.44 -5.55
N ALA A 72 -13.39 2.04 -5.64
CA ALA A 72 -13.75 0.67 -5.34
C ALA A 72 -13.91 -0.22 -6.57
N VAL A 73 -14.63 0.23 -7.61
CA VAL A 73 -15.08 -0.67 -8.69
C VAL A 73 -14.58 -0.33 -10.08
N ASP A 74 -13.99 0.84 -10.31
CA ASP A 74 -13.41 1.20 -11.61
C ASP A 74 -12.20 0.29 -11.90
N ARG A 75 -12.24 -0.35 -13.05
CA ARG A 75 -11.17 -1.27 -13.50
C ARG A 75 -10.06 -0.57 -14.29
N SER A 76 -10.23 0.70 -14.61
CA SER A 76 -9.24 1.53 -15.29
C SER A 76 -8.45 2.43 -14.36
N GLU A 77 -8.99 2.72 -13.16
CA GLU A 77 -8.33 3.56 -12.14
C GLU A 77 -7.27 2.76 -11.36
N PRO A 78 -5.96 3.07 -11.48
CA PRO A 78 -4.89 2.30 -10.83
C PRO A 78 -4.94 2.27 -9.30
N ALA A 79 -5.56 3.27 -8.66
CA ALA A 79 -5.74 3.33 -7.22
C ALA A 79 -6.92 2.48 -6.74
N SER A 80 -7.77 1.99 -7.65
CA SER A 80 -8.98 1.26 -7.28
C SER A 80 -8.71 -0.17 -6.80
N ILE A 81 -9.63 -0.65 -5.96
CA ILE A 81 -9.66 -2.05 -5.51
C ILE A 81 -9.82 -3.00 -6.71
N ALA A 82 -10.76 -2.69 -7.62
CA ALA A 82 -11.04 -3.55 -8.77
C ALA A 82 -9.87 -3.68 -9.73
N TYR A 83 -9.17 -2.57 -10.02
CA TYR A 83 -7.93 -2.60 -10.80
C TYR A 83 -6.87 -3.45 -10.10
N SER A 84 -6.62 -3.19 -8.82
CA SER A 84 -5.58 -3.88 -8.05
C SER A 84 -5.80 -5.38 -8.01
N LEU A 85 -7.02 -5.85 -7.71
CA LEU A 85 -7.35 -7.29 -7.72
C LEU A 85 -7.25 -7.90 -9.13
N GLY A 86 -7.62 -7.14 -10.17
CA GLY A 86 -7.46 -7.53 -11.56
C GLY A 86 -5.99 -7.67 -11.96
N ALA A 87 -5.17 -6.68 -11.60
CA ALA A 87 -3.74 -6.64 -11.89
C ALA A 87 -2.96 -7.71 -11.12
N ALA A 88 -3.30 -7.96 -9.84
CA ALA A 88 -2.72 -9.07 -9.08
C ALA A 88 -2.96 -10.42 -9.77
N ARG A 89 -4.20 -10.68 -10.21
CA ARG A 89 -4.55 -11.91 -10.95
C ARG A 89 -3.80 -12.00 -12.28
N GLU A 90 -3.66 -10.90 -13.02
CA GLU A 90 -2.95 -10.91 -14.30
C GLU A 90 -1.45 -11.17 -14.13
N ASN A 91 -0.82 -10.59 -13.11
CA ASN A 91 0.56 -10.89 -12.76
C ASN A 91 0.73 -12.36 -12.32
N ALA A 92 -0.21 -12.92 -11.56
CA ALA A 92 -0.20 -14.34 -11.22
C ALA A 92 -0.31 -15.24 -12.47
N ARG A 93 -1.05 -14.82 -13.49
CA ARG A 93 -1.10 -15.53 -14.78
C ARG A 93 0.24 -15.52 -15.50
N ARG A 94 0.98 -14.39 -15.45
CA ARG A 94 2.32 -14.26 -16.05
C ARG A 94 3.38 -15.07 -15.33
N ALA A 95 3.24 -15.25 -14.01
CA ALA A 95 4.14 -16.04 -13.16
C ALA A 95 3.60 -17.45 -12.85
N ARG A 96 2.72 -18.01 -13.71
CA ARG A 96 1.98 -19.25 -13.45
C ARG A 96 2.88 -20.46 -13.17
N GLU A 97 4.12 -20.45 -13.63
CA GLU A 97 5.11 -21.49 -13.39
C GLU A 97 5.66 -21.53 -11.96
N ILE A 98 5.53 -20.42 -11.20
CA ILE A 98 6.02 -20.28 -9.81
C ILE A 98 4.86 -20.13 -8.82
N VAL A 99 3.76 -19.52 -9.25
CA VAL A 99 2.58 -19.28 -8.40
C VAL A 99 1.88 -20.61 -8.12
N SER A 100 1.62 -20.90 -6.84
CA SER A 100 0.90 -22.11 -6.44
C SER A 100 -0.53 -22.14 -7.00
N THR A 101 -1.07 -23.33 -7.18
CA THR A 101 -2.45 -23.52 -7.65
C THR A 101 -3.45 -22.85 -6.70
N GLU A 102 -3.23 -22.93 -5.39
CA GLU A 102 -4.07 -22.32 -4.37
C GLU A 102 -4.08 -20.79 -4.46
N LEU A 103 -2.91 -20.15 -4.64
CA LEU A 103 -2.84 -18.70 -4.84
C LEU A 103 -3.53 -18.28 -6.13
N TRP A 104 -3.30 -19.02 -7.22
CA TRP A 104 -3.97 -18.76 -8.49
C TRP A 104 -5.49 -18.83 -8.36
N GLU A 105 -6.03 -19.86 -7.75
CA GLU A 105 -7.47 -20.06 -7.52
C GLU A 105 -8.04 -18.95 -6.62
N CYS A 106 -7.30 -18.58 -5.57
CA CYS A 106 -7.67 -17.49 -4.68
C CYS A 106 -7.83 -16.19 -5.45
N LEU A 107 -6.83 -15.77 -6.22
CA LEU A 107 -6.86 -14.52 -6.99
C LEU A 107 -7.90 -14.55 -8.12
N ASN A 108 -8.02 -15.68 -8.80
CA ASN A 108 -8.97 -15.84 -9.89
C ASN A 108 -10.43 -15.77 -9.39
N THR A 109 -10.74 -16.47 -8.30
CA THR A 109 -12.05 -16.45 -7.65
C THR A 109 -12.37 -15.05 -7.09
N THR A 110 -11.39 -14.39 -6.48
CA THR A 110 -11.56 -13.02 -5.96
C THR A 110 -11.94 -12.05 -7.07
N ARG A 111 -11.19 -12.07 -8.20
CA ARG A 111 -11.52 -11.24 -9.36
C ARG A 111 -12.89 -11.56 -9.96
N ALA A 112 -13.26 -12.84 -10.05
CA ALA A 112 -14.53 -13.26 -10.62
C ALA A 112 -15.74 -12.80 -9.77
N ARG A 113 -15.56 -12.72 -8.45
CA ARG A 113 -16.59 -12.27 -7.49
C ARG A 113 -16.60 -10.76 -7.25
N MET A 114 -15.67 -10.02 -7.86
CA MET A 114 -15.61 -8.55 -7.73
C MET A 114 -16.89 -7.92 -8.30
N PRO A 115 -17.68 -7.19 -7.49
CA PRO A 115 -18.92 -6.59 -7.96
C PRO A 115 -18.64 -5.47 -8.98
N ARG A 116 -19.65 -5.13 -9.78
CA ARG A 116 -19.59 -3.99 -10.71
C ARG A 116 -20.08 -2.70 -10.05
N LYS A 117 -20.82 -2.80 -8.96
CA LYS A 117 -21.33 -1.69 -8.17
C LYS A 117 -21.44 -2.14 -6.71
N VAL A 118 -21.11 -1.25 -5.79
CA VAL A 118 -21.27 -1.46 -4.36
C VAL A 118 -22.44 -0.62 -3.87
N ALA A 119 -23.44 -1.25 -3.26
CA ALA A 119 -24.57 -0.54 -2.67
C ALA A 119 -24.10 0.16 -1.38
N THR A 120 -24.61 1.37 -1.14
CA THR A 120 -24.18 2.23 -0.04
C THR A 120 -24.40 1.60 1.34
N ASP A 121 -25.45 0.78 1.49
CA ASP A 121 -25.76 0.03 2.70
C ASP A 121 -24.88 -1.22 2.93
N LYS A 122 -24.09 -1.63 1.93
CA LYS A 122 -23.21 -2.81 1.95
C LYS A 122 -21.73 -2.51 1.84
N VAL A 123 -21.34 -1.24 1.96
CA VAL A 123 -19.95 -0.83 1.75
C VAL A 123 -18.98 -1.46 2.76
N HIS A 124 -19.36 -1.52 4.03
CA HIS A 124 -18.54 -2.11 5.09
C HIS A 124 -18.37 -3.63 4.93
N GLU A 125 -19.43 -4.32 4.49
CA GLU A 125 -19.40 -5.74 4.15
C GLU A 125 -18.44 -5.98 2.97
N PHE A 126 -18.52 -5.16 1.94
CA PHE A 126 -17.61 -5.21 0.79
C PHE A 126 -16.16 -4.98 1.20
N PHE A 127 -15.86 -3.96 2.01
CA PHE A 127 -14.50 -3.72 2.48
C PHE A 127 -13.99 -4.86 3.39
N GLY A 128 -14.86 -5.42 4.23
CA GLY A 128 -14.57 -6.62 5.01
C GLY A 128 -14.16 -7.78 4.11
N TRP A 129 -14.95 -8.05 3.06
CA TRP A 129 -14.65 -9.08 2.07
C TRP A 129 -13.31 -8.84 1.36
N VAL A 130 -12.99 -7.61 0.94
CA VAL A 130 -11.70 -7.28 0.30
C VAL A 130 -10.53 -7.60 1.24
N ARG A 131 -10.63 -7.20 2.51
CA ARG A 131 -9.61 -7.46 3.54
C ARG A 131 -9.43 -8.96 3.79
N GLU A 132 -10.51 -9.73 3.87
CA GLU A 132 -10.47 -11.19 4.01
C GLU A 132 -9.79 -11.85 2.81
N ARG A 133 -10.14 -11.44 1.58
CA ARG A 133 -9.52 -12.00 0.36
C ARG A 133 -8.02 -11.67 0.27
N SER A 134 -7.63 -10.46 0.64
CA SER A 134 -6.23 -10.06 0.71
C SER A 134 -5.47 -10.84 1.77
N ALA A 135 -6.05 -11.01 2.95
CA ALA A 135 -5.46 -11.81 4.03
C ALA A 135 -5.31 -13.28 3.65
N LEU A 136 -6.29 -13.86 2.97
CA LEU A 136 -6.22 -15.24 2.47
C LEU A 136 -5.09 -15.41 1.45
N ALA A 137 -4.97 -14.51 0.47
CA ALA A 137 -3.89 -14.59 -0.52
C ALA A 137 -2.50 -14.51 0.14
N VAL A 138 -2.34 -13.60 1.10
CA VAL A 138 -1.11 -13.49 1.89
C VAL A 138 -0.87 -14.75 2.72
N GLY A 139 -1.88 -15.28 3.40
CA GLY A 139 -1.78 -16.51 4.21
C GLY A 139 -1.32 -17.72 3.40
N ILE A 140 -1.82 -17.88 2.17
CA ILE A 140 -1.40 -18.93 1.24
C ILE A 140 0.11 -18.79 0.94
N ILE A 141 0.57 -17.60 0.60
CA ILE A 141 1.99 -17.38 0.30
C ILE A 141 2.86 -17.62 1.54
N GLU A 142 2.46 -17.09 2.69
CA GLU A 142 3.22 -17.24 3.94
C GLU A 142 3.30 -18.69 4.42
N SER A 143 2.31 -19.54 4.14
CA SER A 143 2.26 -20.93 4.60
C SER A 143 2.89 -21.92 3.64
N ALA A 144 2.91 -21.63 2.33
CA ALA A 144 3.24 -22.64 1.32
C ALA A 144 4.39 -22.27 0.38
N THR A 145 5.00 -21.07 0.52
CA THR A 145 6.11 -20.63 -0.35
C THR A 145 7.44 -20.72 0.39
N SER A 146 8.46 -21.32 -0.25
CA SER A 146 9.84 -21.28 0.22
C SER A 146 10.31 -19.83 0.38
N ARG A 147 11.20 -19.58 1.37
CA ARG A 147 11.75 -18.23 1.65
C ARG A 147 12.91 -17.88 0.70
N ASP A 148 12.74 -18.23 -0.55
CA ASP A 148 13.68 -17.98 -1.64
C ASP A 148 13.50 -16.58 -2.26
N GLU A 149 14.16 -16.34 -3.37
CA GLU A 149 14.11 -15.07 -4.12
C GLU A 149 12.68 -14.69 -4.53
N ALA A 150 11.82 -15.68 -4.87
CA ALA A 150 10.44 -15.45 -5.26
C ALA A 150 9.63 -14.83 -4.11
N TRP A 151 9.77 -15.41 -2.92
CA TRP A 151 9.14 -14.90 -1.71
C TRP A 151 9.67 -13.51 -1.33
N GLN A 152 10.97 -13.25 -1.54
CA GLN A 152 11.57 -11.94 -1.25
C GLN A 152 10.96 -10.85 -2.15
N PHE A 153 10.81 -11.08 -3.46
CA PHE A 153 10.19 -10.09 -4.35
C PHE A 153 8.72 -9.82 -4.01
N PHE A 154 7.95 -10.85 -3.69
CA PHE A 154 6.58 -10.67 -3.24
C PHE A 154 6.51 -9.85 -1.94
N THR A 155 7.34 -10.21 -0.96
CA THR A 155 7.37 -9.54 0.35
C THR A 155 7.89 -8.10 0.24
N LEU A 156 8.86 -7.85 -0.64
CA LEU A 156 9.38 -6.52 -0.95
C LEU A 156 8.28 -5.61 -1.50
N GLY A 157 7.58 -6.06 -2.53
CA GLY A 157 6.46 -5.32 -3.13
C GLY A 157 5.38 -5.00 -2.11
N ARG A 158 4.96 -6.02 -1.34
CA ARG A 158 3.98 -5.87 -0.26
C ARG A 158 4.42 -4.87 0.82
N SER A 159 5.69 -4.89 1.20
CA SER A 159 6.21 -4.04 2.27
C SER A 159 6.29 -2.57 1.85
N ILE A 160 6.74 -2.31 0.62
CA ILE A 160 6.78 -0.95 0.05
C ILE A 160 5.35 -0.38 -0.04
N GLU A 161 4.40 -1.15 -0.58
CA GLU A 161 3.01 -0.71 -0.70
C GLU A 161 2.37 -0.47 0.67
N ARG A 162 2.66 -1.30 1.65
CA ARG A 162 2.14 -1.15 3.01
C ARG A 162 2.63 0.13 3.67
N ALA A 163 3.90 0.48 3.53
CA ALA A 163 4.43 1.75 4.02
C ALA A 163 3.72 2.93 3.36
N ASP A 164 3.56 2.91 2.04
CA ASP A 164 2.86 3.92 1.26
C ASP A 164 1.39 4.07 1.69
N MET A 165 0.64 2.97 1.74
CA MET A 165 -0.78 2.99 2.13
C MET A 165 -1.01 3.41 3.58
N THR A 166 -0.08 3.10 4.50
CA THR A 166 -0.17 3.59 5.88
C THR A 166 0.13 5.09 5.94
N ALA A 167 1.10 5.59 5.17
CA ALA A 167 1.38 7.01 5.06
C ALA A 167 0.15 7.78 4.50
N ARG A 168 -0.47 7.27 3.43
CA ARG A 168 -1.72 7.83 2.89
C ARG A 168 -2.85 7.85 3.91
N LEU A 169 -3.01 6.77 4.68
CA LEU A 169 -4.03 6.72 5.72
C LEU A 169 -3.77 7.77 6.82
N LEU A 170 -2.52 7.97 7.22
CA LEU A 170 -2.16 9.01 8.19
C LEU A 170 -2.37 10.42 7.62
N ALA A 171 -2.07 10.64 6.33
CA ALA A 171 -2.31 11.91 5.66
C ALA A 171 -3.80 12.28 5.60
N THR A 172 -4.75 11.30 5.61
CA THR A 172 -6.19 11.61 5.70
C THR A 172 -6.56 12.32 7.00
N ARG A 173 -5.73 12.22 8.05
CA ARG A 173 -5.99 12.86 9.34
C ARG A 173 -5.67 14.35 9.34
N SER A 174 -4.63 14.75 8.61
CA SER A 174 -4.15 16.14 8.60
C SER A 174 -4.85 17.02 7.57
N LEU A 175 -5.46 16.44 6.54
CA LEU A 175 -6.21 17.20 5.53
C LEU A 175 -7.43 17.95 6.08
N THR A 176 -7.84 17.70 7.32
CA THR A 176 -8.95 18.38 7.97
C THR A 176 -8.50 18.88 9.36
N GLU A 177 -7.98 20.08 9.45
CA GLU A 177 -7.41 20.66 10.69
C GLU A 177 -8.36 20.62 11.90
N ALA A 178 -9.67 20.67 11.70
CA ALA A 178 -10.66 20.66 12.78
C ALA A 178 -11.38 19.31 12.97
N SER A 179 -11.49 18.45 11.98
CA SER A 179 -12.39 17.31 11.98
C SER A 179 -11.93 16.13 11.10
N GLY A 180 -10.75 15.60 11.35
CA GLY A 180 -10.33 14.34 10.70
C GLY A 180 -10.87 13.10 11.43
N PRO A 181 -10.76 11.88 10.83
CA PRO A 181 -11.17 10.65 11.48
C PRO A 181 -10.51 10.48 12.84
N SER A 182 -11.24 9.98 13.83
CA SER A 182 -10.68 9.78 15.16
C SER A 182 -9.47 8.84 15.12
N TRP A 183 -8.50 9.02 16.01
CA TRP A 183 -7.36 8.10 16.11
C TRP A 183 -7.79 6.66 16.41
N THR A 184 -8.93 6.49 17.10
CA THR A 184 -9.54 5.19 17.31
C THR A 184 -10.01 4.57 15.99
N THR A 185 -10.63 5.35 15.13
CA THR A 185 -11.08 4.90 13.80
C THR A 185 -9.88 4.49 12.93
N ILE A 186 -8.82 5.31 12.91
CA ILE A 186 -7.58 5.01 12.17
C ILE A 186 -6.92 3.71 12.70
N LEU A 187 -6.76 3.58 14.01
CA LEU A 187 -6.19 2.36 14.62
C LEU A 187 -7.02 1.12 14.29
N ARG A 188 -8.36 1.20 14.35
CA ARG A 188 -9.23 0.08 14.00
C ARG A 188 -9.12 -0.30 12.53
N SER A 189 -9.06 0.68 11.64
CA SER A 189 -8.88 0.43 10.20
C SER A 189 -7.55 -0.25 9.89
N CYS A 190 -6.49 0.12 10.57
CA CYS A 190 -5.21 -0.58 10.48
C CYS A 190 -5.23 -1.99 11.10
N GLY A 191 -6.28 -2.39 11.82
CA GLY A 191 -6.27 -3.58 12.66
C GLY A 191 -5.26 -3.46 13.80
N ALA A 192 -5.00 -2.24 14.26
CA ALA A 192 -3.96 -1.86 15.20
C ALA A 192 -4.48 -1.67 16.63
N TYR A 193 -5.78 -1.51 16.79
CA TYR A 193 -6.39 -1.04 18.03
C TYR A 193 -6.05 -1.94 19.25
N GLU A 194 -6.21 -3.25 19.10
CA GLU A 194 -5.93 -4.21 20.18
C GLU A 194 -4.42 -4.29 20.50
N ALA A 195 -3.56 -4.19 19.48
CA ALA A 195 -2.12 -4.15 19.66
C ALA A 195 -1.69 -2.85 20.34
N TYR A 196 -2.27 -1.73 19.94
CA TYR A 196 -2.07 -0.43 20.58
C TYR A 196 -2.45 -0.46 22.07
N LEU A 197 -3.65 -0.96 22.41
CA LEU A 197 -4.10 -1.06 23.82
C LEU A 197 -3.18 -1.91 24.67
N ARG A 198 -2.58 -2.97 24.13
CA ARG A 198 -1.58 -3.78 24.84
C ARG A 198 -0.29 -3.02 25.12
N THR A 199 0.10 -2.13 24.20
CA THR A 199 1.34 -1.35 24.30
C THR A 199 1.18 -0.14 25.22
N TYR A 200 0.14 0.67 25.01
CA TYR A 200 -0.04 1.97 25.70
C TYR A 200 -1.05 1.94 26.86
N ARG A 201 -1.82 0.87 27.01
CA ARG A 201 -2.75 0.63 28.13
C ARG A 201 -3.71 1.78 28.43
N GLY A 202 -4.19 2.51 27.41
CA GLY A 202 -5.05 3.67 27.62
C GLY A 202 -5.83 4.09 26.37
N VAL A 203 -6.66 5.13 26.52
CA VAL A 203 -7.40 5.72 25.42
C VAL A 203 -6.41 6.27 24.37
N PRO A 204 -6.65 6.09 23.08
CA PRO A 204 -5.77 6.58 22.05
C PRO A 204 -5.61 8.12 22.09
N SER A 205 -4.38 8.58 22.34
CA SER A 205 -4.01 9.98 22.12
C SER A 205 -3.44 10.14 20.70
N ALA A 206 -3.53 11.34 20.13
CA ALA A 206 -2.97 11.64 18.82
C ALA A 206 -1.49 11.23 18.73
N ARG A 207 -0.69 11.66 19.70
CA ARG A 207 0.74 11.38 19.76
C ARG A 207 1.03 9.88 19.78
N ASN A 208 0.44 9.15 20.73
CA ASN A 208 0.75 7.72 20.91
C ASN A 208 0.24 6.86 19.75
N ALA A 209 -0.92 7.23 19.15
CA ALA A 209 -1.47 6.52 17.99
C ALA A 209 -0.61 6.74 16.74
N ALA A 210 -0.18 7.99 16.49
CA ALA A 210 0.74 8.30 15.41
C ALA A 210 2.09 7.61 15.63
N GLU A 211 2.69 7.72 16.83
CA GLU A 211 3.95 7.04 17.17
C GLU A 211 3.86 5.53 16.92
N PHE A 212 2.76 4.87 17.32
CA PHE A 212 2.56 3.45 17.09
C PHE A 212 2.51 3.10 15.61
N LEU A 213 1.75 3.84 14.81
CA LEU A 213 1.63 3.57 13.37
C LEU A 213 2.87 3.99 12.57
N LEU A 214 3.64 4.96 13.05
CA LEU A 214 4.88 5.39 12.42
C LEU A 214 6.05 4.48 12.80
N LEU A 215 6.27 4.23 14.10
CA LEU A 215 7.55 3.81 14.65
C LEU A 215 7.55 2.44 15.34
N ASP A 216 6.40 1.79 15.58
CA ASP A 216 6.40 0.51 16.27
C ASP A 216 7.15 -0.55 15.45
N ARG A 217 8.19 -1.16 16.08
CA ARG A 217 9.09 -2.11 15.40
C ARG A 217 8.50 -3.50 15.26
N LEU A 218 7.42 -3.81 15.95
CA LEU A 218 6.81 -5.13 16.03
C LEU A 218 5.47 -5.20 15.32
N PHE A 219 4.81 -4.06 15.14
CA PHE A 219 3.50 -4.02 14.50
C PHE A 219 3.64 -4.02 12.96
N PRO A 220 3.12 -5.03 12.26
CA PRO A 220 3.39 -5.22 10.83
C PRO A 220 2.89 -4.10 9.90
N ARG A 221 1.97 -3.24 10.38
CA ARG A 221 1.45 -2.11 9.61
C ARG A 221 2.04 -0.76 10.01
N SER A 222 3.01 -0.72 10.92
CA SER A 222 3.77 0.50 11.10
C SER A 222 4.63 0.77 9.87
N ILE A 223 4.88 2.06 9.60
CA ILE A 223 5.73 2.47 8.47
C ILE A 223 7.14 1.95 8.68
N LEU A 224 7.72 2.14 9.88
CA LEU A 224 9.07 1.69 10.19
C LEU A 224 9.25 0.18 10.02
N PHE A 225 8.31 -0.64 10.52
CA PHE A 225 8.34 -2.10 10.31
C PHE A 225 8.35 -2.44 8.81
N SER A 226 7.48 -1.81 8.04
CA SER A 226 7.33 -2.07 6.61
C SER A 226 8.58 -1.70 5.82
N VAL A 227 9.16 -0.52 6.08
CA VAL A 227 10.40 -0.07 5.43
C VAL A 227 11.59 -0.98 5.81
N ARG A 228 11.72 -1.35 7.10
CA ARG A 228 12.76 -2.31 7.54
C ARG A 228 12.61 -3.66 6.85
N ARG A 229 11.37 -4.14 6.68
CA ARG A 229 11.11 -5.40 5.99
C ARG A 229 11.51 -5.33 4.52
N ALA A 230 11.19 -4.22 3.83
CA ALA A 230 11.61 -3.99 2.46
C ALA A 230 13.15 -3.97 2.33
N GLU A 231 13.84 -3.28 3.22
CA GLU A 231 15.31 -3.23 3.27
C GLU A 231 15.92 -4.63 3.52
N MET A 232 15.31 -5.45 4.38
CA MET A 232 15.75 -6.84 4.61
C MET A 232 15.59 -7.68 3.33
N CYS A 233 14.44 -7.61 2.65
CA CYS A 233 14.24 -8.33 1.39
C CYS A 233 15.29 -7.97 0.34
N MET A 234 15.65 -6.69 0.21
CA MET A 234 16.71 -6.26 -0.70
C MET A 234 18.07 -6.87 -0.35
N ARG A 235 18.41 -6.99 0.94
CA ARG A 235 19.65 -7.64 1.38
C ARG A 235 19.64 -9.14 1.12
N ASP A 236 18.49 -9.79 1.25
CA ASP A 236 18.36 -11.24 1.03
C ASP A 236 18.37 -11.58 -0.47
N ILE A 237 17.81 -10.71 -1.33
CA ILE A 237 17.87 -10.84 -2.79
C ILE A 237 19.33 -10.71 -3.26
N GLU A 238 20.07 -9.74 -2.72
CA GLU A 238 21.43 -9.47 -3.11
C GLU A 238 22.31 -9.20 -1.88
N PRO A 239 22.88 -10.27 -1.29
CA PRO A 239 23.77 -10.16 -0.15
C PRO A 239 25.01 -9.32 -0.50
N ARG A 240 25.39 -8.42 0.39
CA ARG A 240 26.52 -7.53 0.20
C ARG A 240 27.84 -8.31 0.27
N THR A 241 28.69 -8.08 -0.70
CA THR A 241 30.07 -8.58 -0.75
C THR A 241 31.10 -7.45 -0.63
N ASP A 242 30.67 -6.21 -0.80
CA ASP A 242 31.53 -5.03 -0.84
C ASP A 242 31.91 -4.52 0.55
N ARG A 243 33.13 -3.99 0.67
CA ARG A 243 33.62 -3.27 1.85
C ARG A 243 33.16 -1.81 1.91
N SER A 244 32.71 -1.25 0.79
CA SER A 244 32.21 0.11 0.67
C SER A 244 30.73 0.19 1.08
N GLY A 245 30.21 1.39 1.20
CA GLY A 245 28.80 1.63 1.59
C GLY A 245 27.79 1.01 0.63
N VAL A 246 26.51 1.36 0.80
CA VAL A 246 25.40 0.85 -0.02
C VAL A 246 25.51 1.40 -1.44
N SER A 247 25.70 0.53 -2.44
CA SER A 247 25.74 0.91 -3.85
C SER A 247 24.35 0.92 -4.50
N ASP A 248 23.45 0.06 -4.04
CA ASP A 248 22.10 -0.07 -4.57
C ASP A 248 21.23 1.14 -4.23
N GLN A 249 20.57 1.73 -5.25
CA GLN A 249 19.78 2.94 -5.09
C GLN A 249 18.52 2.70 -4.27
N ALA A 250 17.84 1.57 -4.46
CA ALA A 250 16.63 1.24 -3.68
C ALA A 250 16.97 1.04 -2.20
N GLN A 251 18.07 0.34 -1.90
CA GLN A 251 18.54 0.19 -0.52
C GLN A 251 18.94 1.52 0.12
N ARG A 252 19.56 2.45 -0.66
CA ARG A 252 19.89 3.80 -0.16
C ARG A 252 18.63 4.54 0.25
N VAL A 253 17.63 4.61 -0.63
CA VAL A 253 16.38 5.33 -0.37
C VAL A 253 15.65 4.74 0.83
N LEU A 254 15.50 3.41 0.88
CA LEU A 254 14.85 2.74 2.02
C LEU A 254 15.63 2.93 3.32
N GLY A 255 16.96 2.88 3.27
CA GLY A 255 17.80 3.12 4.45
C GLY A 255 17.76 4.57 4.94
N GLN A 256 17.66 5.54 4.04
CA GLN A 256 17.53 6.96 4.39
C GLN A 256 16.22 7.23 5.11
N ILE A 257 15.07 6.87 4.51
CA ILE A 257 13.78 7.09 5.14
C ILE A 257 13.62 6.28 6.44
N ARG A 258 14.15 5.06 6.52
CA ARG A 258 14.19 4.30 7.78
C ARG A 258 14.97 5.05 8.86
N SER A 259 16.16 5.55 8.53
CA SER A 259 17.00 6.27 9.49
C SER A 259 16.36 7.59 9.92
N GLU A 260 15.73 8.30 9.00
CA GLU A 260 14.99 9.52 9.32
C GLU A 260 13.87 9.24 10.33
N LEU A 261 13.02 8.23 10.07
CA LEU A 261 11.95 7.84 10.99
C LEU A 261 12.48 7.34 12.34
N GLU A 262 13.57 6.55 12.35
CA GLU A 262 14.07 5.89 13.56
C GLU A 262 14.82 6.85 14.50
N TYR A 263 15.45 7.90 13.97
CA TYR A 263 16.28 8.83 14.75
C TYR A 263 15.68 10.21 14.95
N ARG A 264 14.59 10.55 14.27
CA ARG A 264 13.91 11.83 14.49
C ARG A 264 12.95 11.73 15.69
N PRO A 265 12.96 12.71 16.61
CA PRO A 265 12.00 12.75 17.70
C PRO A 265 10.55 12.78 17.20
N ILE A 266 9.67 12.00 17.81
CA ILE A 266 8.25 11.93 17.39
C ILE A 266 7.57 13.31 17.45
N ALA A 267 7.98 14.18 18.38
CA ALA A 267 7.42 15.53 18.46
C ALA A 267 7.66 16.34 17.17
N GLU A 268 8.86 16.26 16.59
CA GLU A 268 9.20 16.93 15.35
C GLU A 268 8.42 16.36 14.15
N ILE A 269 8.22 15.03 14.13
CA ILE A 269 7.41 14.39 13.07
C ILE A 269 5.96 14.88 13.12
N LEU A 270 5.41 15.05 14.34
CA LEU A 270 4.02 15.50 14.52
C LEU A 270 3.81 17.00 14.24
N GLU A 271 4.87 17.83 14.27
CA GLU A 271 4.81 19.24 13.89
C GLU A 271 4.56 19.42 12.38
N ASP A 272 5.03 18.46 11.57
CA ASP A 272 4.83 18.46 10.11
C ASP A 272 4.52 17.02 9.63
N LEU A 273 3.42 16.45 10.14
CA LEU A 273 3.03 15.08 9.80
C LEU A 273 2.82 14.91 8.29
N ASP A 274 2.22 15.88 7.62
CA ASP A 274 1.95 15.84 6.18
C ASP A 274 3.25 15.78 5.37
N GLY A 275 4.18 16.69 5.62
CA GLY A 275 5.46 16.70 4.92
C GLY A 275 6.27 15.41 5.15
N HIS A 276 6.15 14.80 6.34
CA HIS A 276 6.76 13.50 6.59
C HIS A 276 6.05 12.35 5.86
N MET A 277 4.72 12.39 5.74
CA MET A 277 3.98 11.38 4.98
C MET A 277 4.27 11.49 3.47
N ASP A 278 4.39 12.69 2.95
CA ASP A 278 4.82 12.94 1.57
C ASP A 278 6.24 12.42 1.33
N SER A 279 7.15 12.63 2.27
CA SER A 279 8.53 12.10 2.21
C SER A 279 8.55 10.56 2.16
N VAL A 280 7.71 9.88 2.96
CA VAL A 280 7.56 8.42 2.92
C VAL A 280 7.02 7.97 1.57
N GLN A 281 5.99 8.62 1.02
CA GLN A 281 5.42 8.28 -0.28
C GLN A 281 6.43 8.51 -1.42
N ALA A 282 7.18 9.61 -1.39
CA ALA A 282 8.25 9.88 -2.34
C ALA A 282 9.36 8.80 -2.28
N ALA A 283 9.76 8.41 -1.07
CA ALA A 283 10.77 7.35 -0.87
C ALA A 283 10.29 5.99 -1.37
N THR A 284 9.05 5.60 -1.09
CA THR A 284 8.49 4.31 -1.57
C THR A 284 8.37 4.28 -3.09
N SER A 285 8.00 5.39 -3.72
CA SER A 285 7.95 5.56 -5.17
C SER A 285 9.34 5.49 -5.80
N ALA A 286 10.33 6.21 -5.25
CA ALA A 286 11.71 6.20 -5.73
C ALA A 286 12.36 4.80 -5.57
N ALA A 287 12.11 4.12 -4.45
CA ALA A 287 12.58 2.76 -4.24
C ALA A 287 11.97 1.78 -5.26
N SER A 288 10.66 1.89 -5.52
CA SER A 288 9.96 1.06 -6.51
C SER A 288 10.54 1.27 -7.92
N GLU A 289 10.82 2.51 -8.31
CA GLU A 289 11.42 2.82 -9.61
C GLU A 289 12.86 2.28 -9.71
N ALA A 290 13.67 2.43 -8.68
CA ALA A 290 15.02 1.88 -8.65
C ALA A 290 15.03 0.34 -8.74
N ILE A 291 14.09 -0.34 -8.07
CA ILE A 291 13.88 -1.79 -8.18
C ILE A 291 13.50 -2.16 -9.62
N ARG A 292 12.57 -1.43 -10.24
CA ARG A 292 12.15 -1.65 -11.62
C ARG A 292 13.32 -1.55 -12.58
N GLN A 293 14.12 -0.50 -12.48
CA GLN A 293 15.27 -0.28 -13.35
C GLN A 293 16.33 -1.37 -13.21
N ARG A 294 16.57 -1.86 -12.01
CA ARG A 294 17.62 -2.84 -11.73
C ARG A 294 17.21 -4.27 -12.06
N TYR A 295 16.02 -4.69 -11.61
CA TYR A 295 15.61 -6.11 -11.65
C TYR A 295 14.63 -6.41 -12.79
N PHE A 296 13.93 -5.40 -13.32
CA PHE A 296 12.90 -5.57 -14.35
C PHE A 296 13.19 -4.72 -15.60
N PRO A 297 14.41 -4.77 -16.16
CA PRO A 297 14.72 -3.97 -17.33
C PRO A 297 13.78 -4.37 -18.46
N SER A 298 13.05 -3.39 -19.01
CA SER A 298 12.30 -3.58 -20.23
C SER A 298 13.29 -3.90 -21.34
N ASN A 299 13.25 -5.09 -21.90
CA ASN A 299 13.87 -5.34 -23.21
C ASN A 299 13.09 -4.49 -24.22
N ALA A 300 13.54 -3.26 -24.45
CA ALA A 300 13.19 -2.54 -25.66
C ALA A 300 13.59 -3.49 -26.81
N ALA A 301 12.62 -3.82 -27.66
CA ALA A 301 12.88 -4.61 -28.85
C ALA A 301 14.08 -3.99 -29.55
N PRO A 302 15.09 -4.79 -30.02
CA PRO A 302 16.24 -4.24 -30.71
C PRO A 302 15.71 -3.42 -31.89
N HIS A 303 16.03 -2.13 -31.92
CA HIS A 303 15.81 -1.31 -33.08
C HIS A 303 16.68 -1.91 -34.18
N TRP A 304 16.07 -2.57 -35.15
CA TRP A 304 16.73 -2.95 -36.38
C TRP A 304 17.07 -1.64 -37.08
N VAL A 305 18.31 -1.20 -36.94
CA VAL A 305 18.87 -0.16 -37.78
C VAL A 305 18.96 -0.80 -39.19
N LYS A 306 18.13 -0.36 -40.14
CA LYS A 306 18.36 -0.67 -41.54
C LYS A 306 19.67 -0.01 -41.92
N GLU A 307 20.72 -0.80 -42.06
CA GLU A 307 21.91 -0.37 -42.81
C GLU A 307 21.45 -0.08 -44.24
N ASN A 308 21.41 1.20 -44.57
CA ASN A 308 21.28 1.63 -45.95
C ASN A 308 22.62 1.33 -46.65
N SER A 309 22.60 0.34 -47.52
CA SER A 309 23.62 0.12 -48.56
C SER A 309 23.43 1.09 -49.68
#